data_309843fdc3194a02a9cb89cc6835bf2c
#
_entry.id   309843fdc3194a02a9cb89cc6835bf2c
#
_cell.length_a   1.000
_cell.length_b   1.000
_cell.length_c   1.000
_cell.angle_alpha   90.00
_cell.angle_beta   90.00
_cell.angle_gamma   90.00
#
_symmetry.space_group_name_H-M   'P 1'
#
loop_
_entity.id
_entity.type
_entity.pdbx_description
1 polymer ?
#
loop_
_entity_poly.entity_id
_entity_poly.type
_entity_poly.pdbx_seq_one_letter_code
_entity_poly.pdbx_strand_id
1 'polypeptide(L)'
;MKVLLINPNQFRTPPAPPIGLEFLAAHLEQGGHSVKILDLCFSEDMYADIDKLTAEFTPDLAGITIRNIDSVLYDDNEFYLDRIRHLVLRLREKYGIRVIVGGAALPADAAGVVEYLGADYAVAGPAESVINEVLSSLQKGESAPRLVRGYYMPYSCSLRCSAEIDYQRYYQEGGIAGFETHKGCSSSCVYCIEANTPVAFKNPENVVQEIRGFVEKGYDHLHLCDPEFNEDLDHALSFCAAL
;
A
#
# COMPACT_ATOMS: atom_id res chain seq x y z
N MET A 1 -1.29 8.91 17.02
CA MET A 1 -2.44 9.24 16.14
C MET A 1 -3.21 7.98 15.82
N LYS A 2 -4.49 8.15 15.51
CA LYS A 2 -5.32 7.11 14.89
C LYS A 2 -5.26 7.29 13.37
N VAL A 3 -4.76 6.30 12.65
CA VAL A 3 -4.58 6.35 11.20
C VAL A 3 -5.47 5.29 10.53
N LEU A 4 -6.32 5.73 9.61
CA LEU A 4 -7.15 4.84 8.79
C LEU A 4 -6.50 4.69 7.42
N LEU A 5 -6.04 3.49 7.09
CA LEU A 5 -5.48 3.16 5.77
C LEU A 5 -6.59 2.56 4.89
N ILE A 6 -6.76 3.08 3.67
CA ILE A 6 -7.85 2.68 2.78
C ILE A 6 -7.29 2.13 1.47
N ASN A 7 -7.72 0.91 1.11
CA ASN A 7 -7.57 0.37 -0.23
C ASN A 7 -8.85 0.60 -1.04
N PRO A 8 -8.90 1.56 -1.97
CA PRO A 8 -10.08 1.84 -2.79
C PRO A 8 -10.18 0.94 -4.03
N ASN A 9 -9.21 0.06 -4.26
CA ASN A 9 -9.13 -0.76 -5.47
C ASN A 9 -10.19 -1.84 -5.47
N GLN A 10 -11.12 -1.79 -6.43
CA GLN A 10 -12.17 -2.79 -6.64
C GLN A 10 -11.94 -3.65 -7.89
N PHE A 11 -10.77 -3.59 -8.51
CA PHE A 11 -10.43 -4.45 -9.64
C PHE A 11 -10.22 -5.89 -9.16
N ARG A 12 -10.97 -6.84 -9.74
CA ARG A 12 -11.03 -8.24 -9.32
C ARG A 12 -10.62 -9.25 -10.40
N THR A 13 -9.85 -8.84 -11.39
CA THR A 13 -9.49 -9.72 -12.50
C THR A 13 -7.96 -9.78 -12.69
N PRO A 14 -7.23 -10.52 -11.83
CA PRO A 14 -7.62 -11.08 -10.52
C PRO A 14 -7.57 -10.03 -9.40
N PRO A 15 -8.28 -10.24 -8.27
CA PRO A 15 -8.11 -9.40 -7.11
C PRO A 15 -6.73 -9.62 -6.48
N ALA A 16 -6.13 -8.55 -5.94
CA ALA A 16 -4.82 -8.61 -5.29
C ALA A 16 -4.86 -7.92 -3.93
N PRO A 17 -4.45 -8.61 -2.86
CA PRO A 17 -4.45 -8.03 -1.51
C PRO A 17 -3.52 -6.82 -1.44
N PRO A 18 -3.86 -5.79 -0.62
CA PRO A 18 -3.08 -4.57 -0.50
C PRO A 18 -1.88 -4.74 0.44
N ILE A 19 -0.92 -5.61 0.10
CA ILE A 19 0.22 -5.96 0.95
C ILE A 19 1.04 -4.73 1.38
N GLY A 20 1.14 -3.70 0.53
CA GLY A 20 1.82 -2.45 0.89
C GLY A 20 1.16 -1.71 2.05
N LEU A 21 -0.18 -1.80 2.22
CA LEU A 21 -0.86 -1.25 3.39
C LEU A 21 -0.60 -2.07 4.65
N GLU A 22 -0.42 -3.38 4.52
CA GLU A 22 -0.07 -4.25 5.63
C GLU A 22 1.32 -3.91 6.22
N PHE A 23 2.32 -3.72 5.34
CA PHE A 23 3.65 -3.28 5.77
C PHE A 23 3.61 -1.90 6.39
N LEU A 24 2.90 -0.96 5.76
CA LEU A 24 2.76 0.40 6.29
C LEU A 24 2.04 0.42 7.65
N ALA A 25 0.99 -0.39 7.81
CA ALA A 25 0.28 -0.52 9.08
C ALA A 25 1.20 -1.05 10.19
N ALA A 26 1.95 -2.14 9.91
CA ALA A 26 2.93 -2.68 10.86
C ALA A 26 4.00 -1.65 11.24
N HIS A 27 4.50 -0.88 10.28
CA HIS A 27 5.48 0.18 10.53
C HIS A 27 4.91 1.30 11.41
N LEU A 28 3.70 1.75 11.13
CA LEU A 28 3.02 2.79 11.92
C LEU A 28 2.71 2.32 13.36
N GLU A 29 2.32 1.06 13.55
CA GLU A 29 2.09 0.47 14.88
C GLU A 29 3.39 0.39 15.69
N GLN A 30 4.51 0.04 15.06
CA GLN A 30 5.84 0.10 15.71
C GLN A 30 6.19 1.56 16.10
N GLY A 31 5.73 2.55 15.33
CA GLY A 31 5.83 3.97 15.65
C GLY A 31 4.88 4.46 16.76
N GLY A 32 4.08 3.56 17.36
CA GLY A 32 3.14 3.90 18.45
C GLY A 32 1.82 4.50 17.98
N HIS A 33 1.46 4.35 16.72
CA HIS A 33 0.18 4.78 16.18
C HIS A 33 -0.87 3.66 16.30
N SER A 34 -2.16 4.03 16.40
CA SER A 34 -3.28 3.10 16.29
C SER A 34 -3.74 3.06 14.85
N VAL A 35 -3.70 1.91 14.21
CA VAL A 35 -3.95 1.77 12.77
C VAL A 35 -5.13 0.83 12.53
N LYS A 36 -5.98 1.21 11.57
CA LYS A 36 -7.01 0.37 10.97
C LYS A 36 -6.83 0.34 9.47
N ILE A 37 -7.09 -0.82 8.85
CA ILE A 37 -7.15 -0.97 7.39
C ILE A 37 -8.61 -1.13 6.99
N LEU A 38 -9.04 -0.36 5.99
CA LEU A 38 -10.31 -0.53 5.30
C LEU A 38 -10.02 -0.99 3.87
N ASP A 39 -10.24 -2.27 3.64
CA ASP A 39 -10.10 -2.85 2.32
C ASP A 39 -11.46 -2.85 1.61
N LEU A 40 -11.59 -2.03 0.56
CA LEU A 40 -12.82 -1.86 -0.20
C LEU A 40 -12.88 -2.77 -1.44
N CYS A 41 -11.93 -3.69 -1.64
CA CYS A 41 -11.89 -4.53 -2.84
C CYS A 41 -13.18 -5.31 -3.03
N PHE A 42 -13.75 -5.79 -1.95
CA PHE A 42 -14.99 -6.58 -1.96
C PHE A 42 -16.21 -5.83 -1.41
N SER A 43 -16.09 -4.53 -1.19
CA SER A 43 -17.19 -3.70 -0.71
C SER A 43 -18.31 -3.60 -1.75
N GLU A 44 -19.56 -3.75 -1.30
CA GLU A 44 -20.76 -3.50 -2.09
C GLU A 44 -21.17 -2.02 -2.06
N ASP A 45 -20.91 -1.35 -0.93
CA ASP A 45 -21.12 0.10 -0.76
C ASP A 45 -19.93 0.72 -0.01
N MET A 46 -18.96 1.20 -0.78
CA MET A 46 -17.75 1.83 -0.25
C MET A 46 -18.07 3.00 0.70
N TYR A 47 -19.11 3.76 0.41
CA TYR A 47 -19.45 4.93 1.20
C TYR A 47 -20.04 4.54 2.55
N ALA A 48 -20.88 3.51 2.59
CA ALA A 48 -21.42 2.97 3.83
C ALA A 48 -20.31 2.38 4.70
N ASP A 49 -19.36 1.65 4.12
CA ASP A 49 -18.23 1.06 4.85
C ASP A 49 -17.28 2.13 5.42
N ILE A 50 -16.99 3.18 4.65
CA ILE A 50 -16.21 4.33 5.12
C ILE A 50 -16.94 5.04 6.26
N ASP A 51 -18.23 5.32 6.11
CA ASP A 51 -19.04 6.00 7.11
C ASP A 51 -19.05 5.23 8.43
N LYS A 52 -19.26 3.92 8.35
CA LYS A 52 -19.28 3.02 9.50
C LYS A 52 -17.93 3.05 10.23
N LEU A 53 -16.84 2.76 9.52
CA LEU A 53 -15.53 2.67 10.14
C LEU A 53 -15.03 4.02 10.64
N THR A 54 -15.31 5.10 9.93
CA THR A 54 -14.97 6.46 10.38
C THR A 54 -15.68 6.82 11.67
N ALA A 55 -16.95 6.47 11.81
CA ALA A 55 -17.72 6.70 13.05
C ALA A 55 -17.20 5.87 14.23
N GLU A 56 -16.84 4.60 13.98
CA GLU A 56 -16.34 3.68 15.02
C GLU A 56 -14.91 4.01 15.46
N PHE A 57 -14.04 4.32 14.52
CA PHE A 57 -12.60 4.51 14.79
C PHE A 57 -12.22 5.96 15.07
N THR A 58 -12.93 6.93 14.49
CA THR A 58 -12.63 8.36 14.60
C THR A 58 -11.17 8.70 14.29
N PRO A 59 -10.71 8.49 13.04
CA PRO A 59 -9.31 8.68 12.67
C PRO A 59 -8.89 10.15 12.66
N ASP A 60 -7.63 10.42 13.04
CA ASP A 60 -7.00 11.74 12.94
C ASP A 60 -6.51 12.02 11.50
N LEU A 61 -6.18 10.95 10.76
CA LEU A 61 -5.68 11.00 9.38
C LEU A 61 -6.18 9.77 8.62
N ALA A 62 -6.55 9.95 7.36
CA ALA A 62 -6.83 8.87 6.42
C ALA A 62 -5.73 8.79 5.37
N GLY A 63 -5.14 7.60 5.18
CA GLY A 63 -4.20 7.27 4.10
C GLY A 63 -4.90 6.47 3.01
N ILE A 64 -4.85 6.91 1.76
CA ILE A 64 -5.45 6.21 0.62
C ILE A 64 -4.34 5.72 -0.31
N THR A 65 -4.32 4.41 -0.60
CA THR A 65 -3.37 3.85 -1.57
C THR A 65 -3.90 3.96 -2.99
N ILE A 66 -3.05 4.41 -3.91
CA ILE A 66 -3.33 4.48 -5.34
C ILE A 66 -2.44 3.46 -6.04
N ARG A 67 -3.01 2.30 -6.36
CA ARG A 67 -2.29 1.24 -7.04
C ARG A 67 -2.13 1.54 -8.52
N ASN A 68 -3.23 1.97 -9.16
CA ASN A 68 -3.30 2.28 -10.58
C ASN A 68 -4.06 3.59 -10.78
N ILE A 69 -3.68 4.39 -11.78
CA ILE A 69 -4.40 5.60 -12.20
C ILE A 69 -5.59 5.22 -13.07
N ASP A 70 -5.40 4.21 -13.91
CA ASP A 70 -6.41 3.71 -14.86
C ASP A 70 -6.29 2.19 -15.06
N SER A 71 -7.14 1.64 -15.93
CA SER A 71 -7.17 0.21 -16.25
C SER A 71 -6.08 -0.23 -17.24
N VAL A 72 -5.33 0.71 -17.84
CA VAL A 72 -4.36 0.49 -18.94
C VAL A 72 -4.92 -0.29 -20.14
N LEU A 73 -6.23 -0.34 -20.29
CA LEU A 73 -6.88 -1.00 -21.42
C LEU A 73 -6.97 -0.02 -22.61
N TYR A 74 -6.55 -0.46 -23.79
CA TYR A 74 -6.50 0.42 -24.98
C TYR A 74 -7.90 0.79 -25.48
N ASP A 75 -8.82 -0.16 -25.53
CA ASP A 75 -10.14 0.03 -26.13
C ASP A 75 -11.20 0.57 -25.15
N ASP A 76 -11.02 0.32 -23.85
CA ASP A 76 -11.97 0.72 -22.79
C ASP A 76 -11.20 1.09 -21.51
N ASN A 77 -10.58 2.28 -21.56
CA ASN A 77 -9.77 2.72 -20.42
C ASN A 77 -10.65 3.34 -19.34
N GLU A 78 -10.70 2.69 -18.18
CA GLU A 78 -11.36 3.20 -16.98
C GLU A 78 -10.39 4.06 -16.16
N PHE A 79 -10.77 5.29 -15.87
CA PHE A 79 -9.98 6.22 -15.05
C PHE A 79 -10.40 6.13 -13.58
N TYR A 80 -9.51 5.60 -12.75
CA TYR A 80 -9.83 5.29 -11.35
C TYR A 80 -9.79 6.47 -10.40
N LEU A 81 -9.08 7.55 -10.76
CA LEU A 81 -8.91 8.69 -9.85
C LEU A 81 -10.20 9.45 -9.55
N ASP A 82 -11.21 9.40 -10.42
CA ASP A 82 -12.51 10.04 -10.16
C ASP A 82 -13.17 9.47 -8.90
N ARG A 83 -13.20 8.14 -8.80
CA ARG A 83 -13.74 7.44 -7.64
C ARG A 83 -12.94 7.76 -6.37
N ILE A 84 -11.61 7.76 -6.48
CA ILE A 84 -10.72 8.10 -5.35
C ILE A 84 -10.94 9.56 -4.93
N ARG A 85 -11.13 10.48 -5.87
CA ARG A 85 -11.45 11.88 -5.57
C ARG A 85 -12.72 12.02 -4.73
N HIS A 86 -13.77 11.30 -5.08
CA HIS A 86 -15.01 11.30 -4.30
C HIS A 86 -14.80 10.81 -2.86
N LEU A 87 -13.93 9.79 -2.66
CA LEU A 87 -13.57 9.33 -1.32
C LEU A 87 -12.80 10.41 -0.54
N VAL A 88 -11.82 11.04 -1.18
CA VAL A 88 -11.04 12.15 -0.58
C VAL A 88 -11.97 13.28 -0.12
N LEU A 89 -12.84 13.74 -1.01
CA LEU A 89 -13.79 14.82 -0.70
C LEU A 89 -14.74 14.42 0.43
N ARG A 90 -15.26 13.19 0.43
CA ARG A 90 -16.11 12.69 1.51
C ARG A 90 -15.43 12.71 2.87
N LEU A 91 -14.19 12.23 2.97
CA LEU A 91 -13.42 12.23 4.21
C LEU A 91 -13.16 13.66 4.71
N ARG A 92 -12.82 14.56 3.80
CA ARG A 92 -12.50 15.96 4.15
C ARG A 92 -13.75 16.79 4.48
N GLU A 93 -14.76 16.76 3.63
CA GLU A 93 -15.91 17.65 3.73
C GLU A 93 -16.95 17.16 4.75
N LYS A 94 -17.20 15.85 4.80
CA LYS A 94 -18.19 15.28 5.73
C LYS A 94 -17.62 15.07 7.14
N TYR A 95 -16.36 14.65 7.24
CA TYR A 95 -15.76 14.24 8.52
C TYR A 95 -14.67 15.18 9.01
N GLY A 96 -14.19 16.11 8.20
CA GLY A 96 -13.09 17.00 8.56
C GLY A 96 -11.73 16.29 8.72
N ILE A 97 -11.60 15.08 8.15
CA ILE A 97 -10.40 14.25 8.27
C ILE A 97 -9.41 14.67 7.19
N ARG A 98 -8.15 14.92 7.58
CA ARG A 98 -7.07 15.15 6.64
C ARG A 98 -6.74 13.89 5.88
N VAL A 99 -6.44 14.02 4.59
CA VAL A 99 -6.15 12.88 3.70
C VAL A 99 -4.74 12.96 3.15
N ILE A 100 -4.00 11.86 3.31
CA ILE A 100 -2.72 11.62 2.67
C ILE A 100 -2.87 10.51 1.62
N VAL A 101 -2.34 10.73 0.43
CA VAL A 101 -2.36 9.73 -0.65
C VAL A 101 -0.95 9.19 -0.89
N GLY A 102 -0.88 7.92 -1.29
CA GLY A 102 0.35 7.23 -1.62
C GLY A 102 0.09 6.04 -2.53
N GLY A 103 1.07 5.16 -2.69
CA GLY A 103 0.93 3.93 -3.47
C GLY A 103 1.74 3.92 -4.76
N ALA A 104 1.77 2.76 -5.41
CA ALA A 104 2.68 2.47 -6.52
C ALA A 104 2.50 3.37 -7.75
N ALA A 105 1.28 3.87 -8.00
CA ALA A 105 1.04 4.73 -9.16
C ALA A 105 1.43 6.20 -8.95
N LEU A 106 1.59 6.65 -7.70
CA LEU A 106 1.80 8.06 -7.39
C LEU A 106 3.11 8.65 -7.97
N PRO A 107 4.25 7.93 -7.98
CA PRO A 107 5.49 8.47 -8.53
C PRO A 107 5.43 8.89 -10.01
N ALA A 108 4.46 8.41 -10.79
CA ALA A 108 4.31 8.77 -12.20
C ALA A 108 4.02 10.27 -12.38
N ASP A 109 3.08 10.83 -11.60
CA ASP A 109 2.77 12.27 -11.52
C ASP A 109 2.18 12.63 -10.16
N ALA A 110 3.02 12.64 -9.13
CA ALA A 110 2.56 12.87 -7.77
C ALA A 110 1.91 14.24 -7.58
N ALA A 111 2.41 15.28 -8.21
CA ALA A 111 1.90 16.65 -8.07
C ALA A 111 0.51 16.79 -8.71
N GLY A 112 0.36 16.33 -9.95
CA GLY A 112 -0.92 16.36 -10.66
C GLY A 112 -2.00 15.51 -9.99
N VAL A 113 -1.64 14.30 -9.53
CA VAL A 113 -2.58 13.42 -8.81
C VAL A 113 -3.06 14.05 -7.51
N VAL A 114 -2.17 14.63 -6.70
CA VAL A 114 -2.55 15.31 -5.44
C VAL A 114 -3.47 16.50 -5.68
N GLU A 115 -3.15 17.30 -6.70
CA GLU A 115 -3.98 18.45 -7.08
C GLU A 115 -5.37 17.99 -7.55
N TYR A 116 -5.41 17.01 -8.44
CA TYR A 116 -6.66 16.47 -8.97
C TYR A 116 -7.57 15.88 -7.89
N LEU A 117 -7.01 15.12 -6.97
CA LEU A 117 -7.76 14.49 -5.87
C LEU A 117 -8.20 15.50 -4.81
N GLY A 118 -7.52 16.63 -4.69
CA GLY A 118 -7.72 17.58 -3.59
C GLY A 118 -7.26 17.04 -2.25
N ALA A 119 -6.30 16.11 -2.23
CA ALA A 119 -5.73 15.59 -0.99
C ALA A 119 -4.87 16.64 -0.26
N ASP A 120 -4.76 16.50 1.07
CA ASP A 120 -3.98 17.43 1.89
C ASP A 120 -2.49 17.16 1.75
N TYR A 121 -2.11 15.87 1.70
CA TYR A 121 -0.72 15.42 1.63
C TYR A 121 -0.55 14.26 0.65
N ALA A 122 0.69 14.02 0.26
CA ALA A 122 1.07 12.83 -0.52
C ALA A 122 2.48 12.33 -0.18
N VAL A 123 2.66 11.03 -0.34
CA VAL A 123 3.98 10.38 -0.33
C VAL A 123 4.21 9.68 -1.66
N ALA A 124 5.17 10.16 -2.44
CA ALA A 124 5.63 9.50 -3.66
C ALA A 124 6.79 8.55 -3.34
N GLY A 125 6.62 7.26 -3.59
CA GLY A 125 7.57 6.20 -3.21
C GLY A 125 7.24 5.56 -1.86
N PRO A 126 8.17 4.77 -1.29
CA PRO A 126 7.95 4.02 -0.04
C PRO A 126 7.64 4.95 1.14
N ALA A 127 6.44 4.83 1.70
CA ALA A 127 5.96 5.73 2.75
C ALA A 127 6.66 5.49 4.09
N GLU A 128 7.13 4.29 4.35
CA GLU A 128 7.75 3.87 5.61
C GLU A 128 8.94 4.75 5.99
N SER A 129 9.69 5.26 5.00
CA SER A 129 10.87 6.11 5.23
C SER A 129 10.57 7.51 5.76
N VAL A 130 9.34 8.01 5.57
CA VAL A 130 9.03 9.43 5.83
C VAL A 130 7.75 9.64 6.62
N ILE A 131 6.87 8.64 6.72
CA ILE A 131 5.52 8.83 7.27
C ILE A 131 5.52 9.25 8.73
N ASN A 132 6.42 8.69 9.55
CA ASN A 132 6.51 9.02 10.97
C ASN A 132 6.88 10.49 11.21
N GLU A 133 7.73 11.08 10.34
CA GLU A 133 8.07 12.50 10.40
C GLU A 133 6.86 13.37 10.04
N VAL A 134 6.13 13.00 8.99
CA VAL A 134 4.88 13.68 8.59
C VAL A 134 3.88 13.66 9.75
N LEU A 135 3.63 12.48 10.34
CA LEU A 135 2.70 12.34 11.47
C LEU A 135 3.14 13.14 12.69
N SER A 136 4.45 13.15 13.00
CA SER A 136 5.00 13.93 14.11
C SER A 136 4.76 15.43 13.93
N SER A 137 5.00 15.96 12.71
CA SER A 137 4.71 17.38 12.41
C SER A 137 3.22 17.70 12.56
N LEU A 138 2.34 16.81 12.07
CA LEU A 138 0.89 16.98 12.19
C LEU A 138 0.41 16.95 13.65
N GLN A 139 1.00 16.10 14.50
CA GLN A 139 0.68 16.03 15.93
C GLN A 139 1.07 17.32 16.68
N LYS A 140 2.17 17.94 16.27
CA LYS A 140 2.63 19.21 16.84
C LYS A 140 1.86 20.44 16.33
N GLY A 141 0.94 20.23 15.37
CA GLY A 141 0.25 21.34 14.68
C GLY A 141 1.15 22.12 13.72
N GLU A 142 2.28 21.55 13.34
CA GLU A 142 3.22 22.13 12.38
C GLU A 142 2.75 21.88 10.94
N SER A 143 3.19 22.72 10.00
CA SER A 143 2.95 22.51 8.58
C SER A 143 3.85 21.39 8.05
N ALA A 144 3.26 20.33 7.52
CA ALA A 144 3.97 19.32 6.76
C ALA A 144 4.00 19.69 5.26
N PRO A 145 5.07 19.33 4.52
CA PRO A 145 5.08 19.49 3.07
C PRO A 145 3.93 18.73 2.42
N ARG A 146 3.25 19.37 1.45
CA ARG A 146 2.12 18.75 0.75
C ARG A 146 2.51 17.47 -0.01
N LEU A 147 3.73 17.44 -0.54
CA LEU A 147 4.31 16.28 -1.24
C LEU A 147 5.67 15.95 -0.62
N VAL A 148 5.82 14.72 -0.15
CA VAL A 148 7.05 14.15 0.37
C VAL A 148 7.50 13.01 -0.53
N ARG A 149 8.82 12.84 -0.71
CA ARG A 149 9.37 11.69 -1.44
C ARG A 149 9.95 10.70 -0.46
N GLY A 150 9.38 9.49 -0.47
CA GLY A 150 9.93 8.34 0.23
C GLY A 150 11.08 7.71 -0.54
N TYR A 151 11.89 6.95 0.17
CA TYR A 151 13.03 6.20 -0.38
C TYR A 151 13.02 4.76 0.16
N TYR A 152 13.59 3.85 -0.60
CA TYR A 152 13.73 2.46 -0.17
C TYR A 152 14.72 2.37 0.98
N MET A 153 14.34 1.61 2.00
CA MET A 153 15.14 1.35 3.19
C MET A 153 15.05 -0.14 3.54
N PRO A 154 16.03 -0.69 4.28
CA PRO A 154 15.95 -2.06 4.74
C PRO A 154 14.64 -2.32 5.49
N TYR A 155 14.05 -3.47 5.27
CA TYR A 155 12.79 -3.85 5.92
C TYR A 155 12.95 -3.93 7.44
N SER A 156 12.13 -3.20 8.16
CA SER A 156 12.09 -3.17 9.62
C SER A 156 10.87 -3.90 10.21
N CYS A 157 9.93 -4.30 9.38
CA CYS A 157 8.71 -4.99 9.79
C CYS A 157 8.31 -6.08 8.79
N SER A 158 7.63 -7.10 9.30
CA SER A 158 7.05 -8.17 8.51
C SER A 158 5.62 -7.85 8.10
N LEU A 159 5.10 -8.62 7.16
CA LEU A 159 3.71 -8.57 6.76
C LEU A 159 2.79 -8.82 7.97
N ARG A 160 1.80 -7.97 8.15
CA ARG A 160 0.92 -8.02 9.32
C ARG A 160 -0.09 -9.18 9.27
N CYS A 161 -0.50 -9.60 8.06
CA CYS A 161 -1.53 -10.61 7.83
C CYS A 161 -2.80 -10.36 8.63
N SER A 162 -3.28 -9.13 8.60
CA SER A 162 -4.36 -8.63 9.45
C SER A 162 -5.71 -9.29 9.11
N ALA A 163 -6.54 -9.46 10.15
CA ALA A 163 -7.92 -9.91 9.99
C ALA A 163 -8.83 -8.88 9.30
N GLU A 164 -8.34 -7.67 9.07
CA GLU A 164 -9.05 -6.60 8.36
C GLU A 164 -9.03 -6.81 6.84
N ILE A 165 -8.13 -7.70 6.35
CA ILE A 165 -8.04 -8.09 4.94
C ILE A 165 -8.57 -9.51 4.80
N ASP A 166 -9.58 -9.69 3.96
CA ASP A 166 -10.19 -11.00 3.69
C ASP A 166 -9.29 -11.82 2.73
N TYR A 167 -8.14 -12.30 3.24
CA TYR A 167 -7.21 -13.13 2.49
C TYR A 167 -7.86 -14.40 1.95
N GLN A 168 -8.86 -14.95 2.66
CA GLN A 168 -9.58 -16.13 2.21
C GLN A 168 -10.33 -15.84 0.91
N ARG A 169 -11.01 -14.70 0.84
CA ARG A 169 -11.72 -14.28 -0.37
C ARG A 169 -10.78 -13.94 -1.51
N TYR A 170 -9.68 -13.24 -1.23
CA TYR A 170 -8.63 -12.99 -2.22
C TYR A 170 -8.11 -14.29 -2.82
N TYR A 171 -7.83 -15.27 -1.98
CA TYR A 171 -7.35 -16.57 -2.42
C TYR A 171 -8.38 -17.33 -3.25
N GLN A 172 -9.66 -17.34 -2.81
CA GLN A 172 -10.73 -18.02 -3.53
C GLN A 172 -11.02 -17.40 -4.90
N GLU A 173 -11.02 -16.07 -5.02
CA GLU A 173 -11.32 -15.35 -6.26
C GLU A 173 -10.08 -15.17 -7.15
N GLY A 174 -8.89 -14.98 -6.57
CA GLY A 174 -7.62 -14.77 -7.28
C GLY A 174 -6.73 -15.99 -7.37
N GLY A 175 -6.90 -16.95 -6.46
CA GLY A 175 -6.14 -18.20 -6.41
C GLY A 175 -4.70 -18.06 -5.89
N ILE A 176 -4.26 -16.87 -5.50
CA ILE A 176 -2.87 -16.59 -5.09
C ILE A 176 -2.81 -15.62 -3.90
N ALA A 177 -1.80 -15.81 -3.04
CA ALA A 177 -1.33 -14.84 -2.07
C ALA A 177 0.01 -14.25 -2.52
N GLY A 178 0.25 -12.96 -2.26
CA GLY A 178 1.48 -12.28 -2.69
C GLY A 178 2.53 -12.23 -1.59
N PHE A 179 3.80 -12.36 -1.97
CA PHE A 179 4.95 -12.06 -1.11
C PHE A 179 6.05 -11.37 -1.93
N GLU A 180 7.02 -10.76 -1.28
CA GLU A 180 8.15 -10.11 -1.92
C GLU A 180 9.46 -10.41 -1.18
N THR A 181 10.58 -10.52 -1.90
CA THR A 181 11.92 -10.71 -1.31
C THR A 181 12.72 -9.43 -1.25
N HIS A 182 12.37 -8.43 -2.07
CA HIS A 182 12.98 -7.11 -2.09
C HIS A 182 12.03 -6.06 -2.69
N LYS A 183 12.40 -4.80 -2.56
CA LYS A 183 11.80 -3.66 -3.29
C LYS A 183 12.88 -2.93 -4.08
N GLY A 184 12.46 -2.25 -5.14
CA GLY A 184 13.34 -1.52 -6.04
C GLY A 184 13.94 -2.39 -7.13
N CYS A 185 14.57 -1.75 -8.13
CA CYS A 185 15.15 -2.40 -9.30
C CYS A 185 16.29 -1.56 -9.86
N SER A 186 17.48 -2.15 -10.06
CA SER A 186 18.64 -1.46 -10.62
C SER A 186 18.60 -1.34 -12.15
N SER A 187 17.68 -2.04 -12.81
CA SER A 187 17.51 -1.99 -14.26
C SER A 187 17.06 -0.61 -14.75
N SER A 188 17.41 -0.26 -15.99
CA SER A 188 17.15 1.06 -16.58
C SER A 188 16.06 1.05 -17.66
N CYS A 189 15.02 0.24 -17.49
CA CYS A 189 13.92 0.13 -18.45
C CYS A 189 13.19 1.46 -18.63
N VAL A 190 13.17 1.99 -19.85
CA VAL A 190 12.67 3.35 -20.15
C VAL A 190 11.16 3.55 -19.94
N TYR A 191 10.40 2.49 -19.81
CA TYR A 191 8.96 2.49 -19.60
C TYR A 191 8.56 2.16 -18.15
N CYS A 192 9.52 1.79 -17.29
CA CYS A 192 9.21 1.26 -15.97
C CYS A 192 9.38 2.32 -14.88
N ILE A 193 8.37 2.44 -14.02
CA ILE A 193 8.37 3.37 -12.90
C ILE A 193 9.34 2.96 -11.78
N GLU A 194 9.66 1.67 -11.69
CA GLU A 194 10.62 1.11 -10.72
C GLU A 194 12.08 1.18 -11.20
N ALA A 195 12.32 1.58 -12.46
CA ALA A 195 13.66 1.63 -13.02
C ALA A 195 14.57 2.59 -12.25
N ASN A 196 15.84 2.18 -12.07
CA ASN A 196 16.88 2.96 -11.37
C ASN A 196 16.50 3.33 -9.92
N THR A 197 15.73 2.51 -9.24
CA THR A 197 15.43 2.69 -7.81
C THR A 197 16.41 1.89 -6.94
N PRO A 198 16.78 2.40 -5.76
CA PRO A 198 17.60 1.64 -4.82
C PRO A 198 16.95 0.32 -4.43
N VAL A 199 17.72 -0.76 -4.40
CA VAL A 199 17.22 -2.08 -4.02
C VAL A 199 17.35 -2.29 -2.52
N ALA A 200 16.25 -2.70 -1.87
CA ALA A 200 16.20 -3.03 -0.46
C ALA A 200 15.75 -4.49 -0.28
N PHE A 201 16.67 -5.35 0.14
CA PHE A 201 16.42 -6.77 0.33
C PHE A 201 15.84 -7.08 1.71
N LYS A 202 14.92 -8.03 1.77
CA LYS A 202 14.46 -8.68 3.01
C LYS A 202 15.44 -9.78 3.43
N ASN A 203 15.48 -10.07 4.73
CA ASN A 203 16.15 -11.28 5.20
C ASN A 203 15.41 -12.53 4.69
N PRO A 204 16.08 -13.48 4.02
CA PRO A 204 15.47 -14.68 3.46
C PRO A 204 14.65 -15.51 4.45
N GLU A 205 15.16 -15.70 5.69
CA GLU A 205 14.45 -16.46 6.72
C GLU A 205 13.12 -15.79 7.11
N ASN A 206 13.08 -14.45 7.16
CA ASN A 206 11.84 -13.71 7.46
C ASN A 206 10.81 -13.91 6.35
N VAL A 207 11.23 -13.90 5.08
CA VAL A 207 10.33 -14.17 3.94
C VAL A 207 9.79 -15.60 3.99
N VAL A 208 10.63 -16.58 4.33
CA VAL A 208 10.20 -17.98 4.50
C VAL A 208 9.19 -18.11 5.65
N GLN A 209 9.35 -17.34 6.73
CA GLN A 209 8.36 -17.32 7.82
C GLN A 209 7.03 -16.71 7.37
N GLU A 210 7.05 -15.64 6.57
CA GLU A 210 5.82 -15.07 5.97
C GLU A 210 5.11 -16.13 5.09
N ILE A 211 5.86 -16.84 4.23
CA ILE A 211 5.34 -17.92 3.38
C ILE A 211 4.71 -19.03 4.24
N ARG A 212 5.40 -19.50 5.27
CA ARG A 212 4.87 -20.52 6.19
C ARG A 212 3.57 -20.08 6.84
N GLY A 213 3.48 -18.80 7.26
CA GLY A 213 2.26 -18.23 7.82
C GLY A 213 1.07 -18.25 6.84
N PHE A 214 1.30 -18.12 5.54
CA PHE A 214 0.26 -18.30 4.51
C PHE A 214 -0.11 -19.77 4.34
N VAL A 215 0.87 -20.66 4.22
CA VAL A 215 0.64 -22.11 4.03
C VAL A 215 -0.11 -22.72 5.21
N GLU A 216 0.23 -22.34 6.46
CA GLU A 216 -0.48 -22.79 7.67
C GLU A 216 -1.95 -22.36 7.71
N LYS A 217 -2.30 -21.26 7.04
CA LYS A 217 -3.68 -20.80 6.85
C LYS A 217 -4.40 -21.45 5.65
N GLY A 218 -3.71 -22.34 4.92
CA GLY A 218 -4.25 -23.04 3.76
C GLY A 218 -4.05 -22.31 2.42
N TYR A 219 -3.22 -21.28 2.37
CA TYR A 219 -2.88 -20.54 1.15
C TYR A 219 -1.57 -21.10 0.57
N ASP A 220 -1.65 -22.13 -0.26
CA ASP A 220 -0.51 -22.88 -0.80
C ASP A 220 -0.08 -22.47 -2.21
N HIS A 221 -0.80 -21.54 -2.84
CA HIS A 221 -0.42 -20.92 -4.10
C HIS A 221 0.01 -19.49 -3.85
N LEU A 222 1.31 -19.23 -4.06
CA LEU A 222 1.92 -17.95 -3.75
C LEU A 222 2.48 -17.30 -5.01
N HIS A 223 2.38 -15.98 -5.09
CA HIS A 223 2.92 -15.16 -6.17
C HIS A 223 4.05 -14.29 -5.66
N LEU A 224 5.21 -14.38 -6.31
CA LEU A 224 6.33 -13.50 -6.05
C LEU A 224 6.09 -12.15 -6.72
N CYS A 225 6.13 -11.07 -5.92
CA CYS A 225 5.80 -9.72 -6.34
C CYS A 225 7.03 -8.84 -6.61
N ASP A 226 8.23 -9.42 -6.66
CA ASP A 226 9.46 -8.69 -6.93
C ASP A 226 9.46 -8.10 -8.34
N PRO A 227 10.08 -6.92 -8.57
CA PRO A 227 10.30 -6.41 -9.93
C PRO A 227 11.18 -7.33 -10.78
N GLU A 228 12.23 -7.92 -10.18
CA GLU A 228 13.17 -8.83 -10.80
C GLU A 228 13.77 -9.78 -9.76
N PHE A 229 13.32 -11.05 -9.69
CA PHE A 229 13.72 -12.00 -8.63
C PHE A 229 15.23 -12.18 -8.48
N ASN A 230 15.95 -12.21 -9.60
CA ASN A 230 17.39 -12.38 -9.64
C ASN A 230 18.16 -11.05 -9.73
N GLU A 231 17.61 -9.98 -9.18
CA GLU A 231 18.26 -8.67 -9.02
C GLU A 231 19.65 -8.79 -8.38
N ASP A 232 19.76 -9.66 -7.36
CA ASP A 232 21.02 -10.11 -6.77
C ASP A 232 21.00 -11.64 -6.69
N LEU A 233 21.98 -12.30 -7.37
CA LEU A 233 22.02 -13.75 -7.48
C LEU A 233 22.26 -14.43 -6.12
N ASP A 234 23.14 -13.86 -5.28
CA ASP A 234 23.47 -14.45 -3.97
C ASP A 234 22.26 -14.36 -3.03
N HIS A 235 21.51 -13.27 -3.08
CA HIS A 235 20.25 -13.12 -2.35
C HIS A 235 19.21 -14.14 -2.82
N ALA A 236 19.00 -14.28 -4.14
CA ALA A 236 18.06 -15.23 -4.71
C ALA A 236 18.39 -16.68 -4.33
N LEU A 237 19.68 -17.06 -4.42
CA LEU A 237 20.13 -18.39 -3.99
C LEU A 237 19.97 -18.61 -2.49
N SER A 238 20.24 -17.60 -1.66
CA SER A 238 20.05 -17.68 -0.21
C SER A 238 18.58 -17.86 0.14
N PHE A 239 17.67 -17.16 -0.54
CA PHE A 239 16.23 -17.34 -0.36
C PHE A 239 15.79 -18.77 -0.77
N CYS A 240 16.23 -19.27 -1.94
CA CYS A 240 15.91 -20.63 -2.37
C CYS A 240 16.45 -21.70 -1.41
N ALA A 241 17.60 -21.46 -0.78
CA ALA A 241 18.16 -22.38 0.21
C ALA A 241 17.43 -22.36 1.56
N ALA A 242 16.79 -21.23 1.90
CA ALA A 242 16.01 -21.08 3.15
C ALA A 242 14.58 -21.63 3.01
N LEU A 243 14.03 -21.69 1.79
CA LEU A 243 12.69 -22.18 1.48
C LEU A 243 12.58 -23.71 1.65
#